data_714ab79576ee765fc32ea9eccaeb62bb
#
_entry.id   714ab79576ee765fc32ea9eccaeb62bb
#
_cell.length_a   1.000
_cell.length_b   1.000
_cell.length_c   1.000
_cell.angle_alpha   90.00
_cell.angle_beta   90.00
_cell.angle_gamma   90.00
#
_symmetry.space_group_name_H-M   'P 1'
#
loop_
_entity.id
_entity.type
_entity.pdbx_description
1 polymer ?
#
loop_
_entity_poly.entity_id
_entity_poly.type
_entity_poly.pdbx_seq_one_letter_code
_entity_poly.pdbx_strand_id
1 'polypeptide(L)'
;PQPYSFGYDNVDEFGTRMTRQETGDEHNNKVGSYGYVDAHGVARTVNYVADALGFRATVETNEPGTKTSAPADAPIYSSSVEVAAPAVVKSVHPVPVVVRALHPAPVVVKAVHPAPVTYTHRVAPLGYSTVAHAPLGYTLGHTTVV
;
A
#
# COMPACT_ATOMS: atom_id res chain seq x y z
N PRO A 1 -0.68 -45.88 17.25
CA PRO A 1 -0.92 -44.51 17.75
C PRO A 1 -2.22 -44.48 18.55
N GLN A 2 -2.31 -43.57 19.51
CA GLN A 2 -3.58 -43.35 20.21
C GLN A 2 -4.33 -42.21 19.52
N PRO A 3 -5.66 -42.32 19.40
CA PRO A 3 -6.47 -41.20 18.93
C PRO A 3 -6.33 -39.99 19.84
N TYR A 4 -6.34 -38.83 19.27
CA TYR A 4 -6.26 -37.57 19.99
C TYR A 4 -7.04 -36.45 19.29
N SER A 5 -7.37 -35.46 20.02
CA SER A 5 -7.90 -34.21 19.51
C SER A 5 -7.39 -33.05 20.34
N PHE A 6 -6.95 -31.99 19.69
CA PHE A 6 -6.59 -30.75 20.35
C PHE A 6 -6.97 -29.55 19.52
N GLY A 7 -7.03 -28.42 20.19
CA GLY A 7 -7.24 -27.15 19.56
C GLY A 7 -6.88 -25.98 20.46
N TYR A 8 -6.60 -24.86 19.87
CA TYR A 8 -6.43 -23.61 20.57
C TYR A 8 -6.99 -22.44 19.73
N ASP A 9 -7.30 -21.38 20.43
CA ASP A 9 -7.76 -20.12 19.88
C ASP A 9 -7.24 -19.01 20.79
N ASN A 10 -6.22 -18.30 20.34
CA ASN A 10 -5.60 -17.24 21.13
C ASN A 10 -5.50 -15.96 20.33
N VAL A 11 -5.49 -14.87 21.07
CA VAL A 11 -5.21 -13.53 20.55
C VAL A 11 -3.95 -13.03 21.23
N ASP A 12 -3.00 -12.54 20.44
CA ASP A 12 -1.77 -11.97 20.97
C ASP A 12 -1.96 -10.48 21.37
N GLU A 13 -0.92 -9.91 21.94
CA GLU A 13 -0.91 -8.50 22.37
C GLU A 13 -1.04 -7.50 21.20
N PHE A 14 -0.82 -7.92 19.99
CA PHE A 14 -0.93 -7.10 18.77
C PHE A 14 -2.31 -7.22 18.10
N GLY A 15 -3.19 -8.05 18.65
CA GLY A 15 -4.52 -8.29 18.12
C GLY A 15 -4.60 -9.37 17.04
N THR A 16 -3.55 -10.13 16.83
CA THR A 16 -3.56 -11.27 15.93
C THR A 16 -4.22 -12.47 16.59
N ARG A 17 -5.28 -12.97 16.00
CA ARG A 17 -5.95 -14.19 16.43
C ARG A 17 -5.37 -15.37 15.70
N MET A 18 -4.93 -16.37 16.42
CA MET A 18 -4.40 -17.62 15.90
C MET A 18 -5.27 -18.79 16.36
N THR A 19 -5.64 -19.64 15.42
CA THR A 19 -6.46 -20.82 15.70
C THR A 19 -5.80 -22.08 15.16
N ARG A 20 -6.00 -23.17 15.82
CA ARG A 20 -5.63 -24.51 15.34
C ARG A 20 -6.53 -25.55 15.95
N GLN A 21 -6.87 -26.54 15.16
CA GLN A 21 -7.52 -27.77 15.63
C GLN A 21 -6.99 -28.95 14.82
N GLU A 22 -6.84 -30.08 15.47
CA GLU A 22 -6.40 -31.31 14.83
C GLU A 22 -6.98 -32.53 15.55
N THR A 23 -7.39 -33.48 14.78
CA THR A 23 -7.81 -34.81 15.27
C THR A 23 -6.97 -35.86 14.58
N GLY A 24 -6.41 -36.76 15.35
CA GLY A 24 -5.68 -37.92 14.86
C GLY A 24 -6.37 -39.21 15.29
N ASP A 25 -6.35 -40.24 14.43
CA ASP A 25 -6.90 -41.52 14.70
C ASP A 25 -5.84 -42.59 15.06
N GLU A 26 -6.28 -43.78 15.35
CA GLU A 26 -5.41 -44.92 15.67
C GLU A 26 -4.58 -45.41 14.48
N HIS A 27 -4.96 -45.06 13.26
CA HIS A 27 -4.24 -45.41 12.03
C HIS A 27 -3.23 -44.33 11.62
N ASN A 28 -3.03 -43.32 12.46
CA ASN A 28 -2.17 -42.16 12.22
C ASN A 28 -2.68 -41.21 11.11
N ASN A 29 -3.96 -41.30 10.73
CA ASN A 29 -4.55 -40.28 9.90
C ASN A 29 -4.78 -38.99 10.73
N LYS A 30 -4.65 -37.86 10.09
CA LYS A 30 -4.84 -36.54 10.73
C LYS A 30 -5.72 -35.69 9.87
N VAL A 31 -6.64 -35.01 10.52
CA VAL A 31 -7.49 -33.97 9.92
C VAL A 31 -7.41 -32.74 10.79
N GLY A 32 -7.14 -31.62 10.19
CA GLY A 32 -7.04 -30.41 10.97
C GLY A 32 -7.15 -29.14 10.15
N SER A 33 -7.14 -28.06 10.88
CA SER A 33 -7.04 -26.72 10.32
C SER A 33 -6.21 -25.83 11.22
N TYR A 34 -5.58 -24.84 10.62
CA TYR A 34 -4.95 -23.76 11.33
C TYR A 34 -5.07 -22.46 10.54
N GLY A 35 -4.99 -21.36 11.22
CA GLY A 35 -5.08 -20.07 10.58
C GLY A 35 -4.79 -18.92 11.52
N TYR A 36 -4.74 -17.74 10.93
CA TYR A 36 -4.63 -16.51 11.65
C TYR A 36 -5.44 -15.40 10.99
N VAL A 37 -5.76 -14.40 11.78
CA VAL A 37 -6.28 -13.11 11.32
C VAL A 37 -5.54 -12.03 12.09
N ASP A 38 -4.83 -11.14 11.40
CA ASP A 38 -4.14 -10.05 12.05
C ASP A 38 -5.06 -8.85 12.35
N ALA A 39 -4.54 -7.85 13.05
CA ALA A 39 -5.27 -6.65 13.40
C ALA A 39 -5.71 -5.81 12.20
N HIS A 40 -5.16 -6.04 11.02
CA HIS A 40 -5.50 -5.35 9.78
C HIS A 40 -6.48 -6.14 8.91
N GLY A 41 -6.87 -7.33 9.35
CA GLY A 41 -7.77 -8.20 8.61
C GLY A 41 -7.07 -9.08 7.57
N VAL A 42 -5.75 -9.13 7.56
CA VAL A 42 -5.01 -10.10 6.74
C VAL A 42 -5.15 -11.47 7.37
N ALA A 43 -5.56 -12.44 6.58
CA ALA A 43 -5.94 -13.75 7.06
C ALA A 43 -5.42 -14.88 6.18
N ARG A 44 -5.15 -16.00 6.82
CA ARG A 44 -4.90 -17.26 6.15
C ARG A 44 -5.57 -18.39 6.93
N THR A 45 -6.21 -19.27 6.21
CA THR A 45 -6.76 -20.51 6.74
C THR A 45 -6.23 -21.69 5.92
N VAL A 46 -5.77 -22.71 6.59
CA VAL A 46 -5.29 -23.95 5.97
C VAL A 46 -6.09 -25.11 6.55
N ASN A 47 -6.76 -25.85 5.69
CA ASN A 47 -7.42 -27.11 6.02
C ASN A 47 -6.59 -28.24 5.44
N TYR A 48 -6.35 -29.28 6.18
CA TYR A 48 -5.51 -30.39 5.74
C TYR A 48 -6.01 -31.74 6.18
N VAL A 49 -5.62 -32.73 5.39
CA VAL A 49 -5.79 -34.17 5.67
C VAL A 49 -4.46 -34.85 5.40
N ALA A 50 -4.02 -35.67 6.32
CA ALA A 50 -2.86 -36.54 6.17
C ALA A 50 -3.30 -37.98 6.44
N ASP A 51 -3.28 -38.82 5.43
CA ASP A 51 -3.70 -40.22 5.51
C ASP A 51 -2.82 -41.12 4.62
N ALA A 52 -3.22 -42.34 4.39
CA ALA A 52 -2.50 -43.30 3.57
C ALA A 52 -2.33 -42.84 2.10
N LEU A 53 -3.14 -41.93 1.62
CA LEU A 53 -3.04 -41.35 0.28
C LEU A 53 -2.08 -40.17 0.22
N GLY A 54 -1.52 -39.73 1.35
CA GLY A 54 -0.59 -38.62 1.46
C GLY A 54 -1.16 -37.41 2.17
N PHE A 55 -0.46 -36.28 2.04
CA PHE A 55 -0.86 -35.02 2.60
C PHE A 55 -1.57 -34.17 1.55
N ARG A 56 -2.74 -33.68 1.87
CA ARG A 56 -3.54 -32.78 1.04
C ARG A 56 -3.94 -31.58 1.88
N ALA A 57 -3.87 -30.40 1.31
CA ALA A 57 -4.24 -29.18 2.00
C ALA A 57 -5.00 -28.22 1.07
N THR A 58 -5.79 -27.38 1.66
CA THR A 58 -6.43 -26.24 0.97
C THR A 58 -6.08 -24.98 1.72
N VAL A 59 -5.57 -23.99 1.03
CA VAL A 59 -5.18 -22.69 1.60
C VAL A 59 -6.15 -21.63 1.09
N GLU A 60 -6.74 -20.90 1.99
CA GLU A 60 -7.54 -19.70 1.72
C GLU A 60 -6.85 -18.51 2.34
N THR A 61 -6.64 -17.44 1.58
CA THR A 61 -5.92 -16.27 2.06
C THR A 61 -6.31 -14.98 1.33
N ASN A 62 -6.17 -13.86 2.02
CA ASN A 62 -6.22 -12.53 1.43
C ASN A 62 -4.89 -11.78 1.57
N GLU A 63 -3.81 -12.48 1.88
CA GLU A 63 -2.48 -11.88 2.06
C GLU A 63 -2.03 -11.17 0.77
N PRO A 64 -1.53 -9.93 0.88
CA PRO A 64 -1.01 -9.20 -0.27
C PRO A 64 0.10 -9.96 -1.00
N GLY A 65 0.06 -9.94 -2.33
CA GLY A 65 1.05 -10.61 -3.16
C GLY A 65 0.82 -12.11 -3.39
N THR A 66 -0.24 -12.69 -2.82
CA THR A 66 -0.63 -14.06 -3.09
C THR A 66 -1.52 -14.15 -4.33
N LYS A 67 -1.45 -15.25 -5.04
CA LYS A 67 -2.31 -15.56 -6.20
C LYS A 67 -2.90 -16.96 -6.06
N THR A 68 -4.11 -17.11 -6.58
CA THR A 68 -4.73 -18.42 -6.70
C THR A 68 -3.87 -19.33 -7.57
N SER A 69 -3.56 -20.51 -7.05
CA SER A 69 -2.74 -21.51 -7.73
C SER A 69 -3.11 -22.91 -7.22
N ALA A 70 -2.75 -23.91 -7.97
CA ALA A 70 -3.04 -25.29 -7.61
C ALA A 70 -1.76 -26.15 -7.68
N PRO A 71 -0.80 -25.96 -6.79
CA PRO A 71 0.40 -26.77 -6.73
C PRO A 71 0.10 -28.13 -6.14
N ALA A 72 0.21 -29.17 -6.94
CA ALA A 72 -0.03 -30.55 -6.52
C ALA A 72 -1.36 -30.68 -5.73
N ASP A 73 -1.29 -31.31 -4.54
CA ASP A 73 -2.45 -31.55 -3.68
C ASP A 73 -2.68 -30.45 -2.63
N ALA A 74 -2.21 -29.23 -2.92
CA ALA A 74 -2.30 -28.09 -2.02
C ALA A 74 -2.78 -26.82 -2.73
N PRO A 75 -4.02 -26.78 -3.25
CA PRO A 75 -4.55 -25.57 -3.90
C PRO A 75 -4.60 -24.38 -2.96
N ILE A 76 -4.26 -23.22 -3.50
CA ILE A 76 -4.30 -21.94 -2.82
C ILE A 76 -5.37 -21.07 -3.47
N TYR A 77 -6.32 -20.62 -2.71
CA TYR A 77 -7.35 -19.66 -3.12
C TYR A 77 -7.04 -18.31 -2.50
N SER A 78 -6.64 -17.37 -3.34
CA SER A 78 -6.32 -16.02 -2.90
C SER A 78 -7.44 -15.05 -3.29
N SER A 79 -7.89 -14.28 -2.32
CA SER A 79 -8.77 -13.13 -2.50
C SER A 79 -8.02 -11.80 -2.33
N SER A 80 -6.69 -11.84 -2.40
CA SER A 80 -5.88 -10.63 -2.29
C SER A 80 -6.17 -9.66 -3.44
N VAL A 81 -6.25 -8.38 -3.11
CA VAL A 81 -6.31 -7.33 -4.11
C VAL A 81 -4.90 -7.15 -4.68
N GLU A 82 -4.76 -7.39 -5.97
CA GLU A 82 -3.49 -7.15 -6.64
C GLU A 82 -3.22 -5.64 -6.68
N VAL A 83 -2.36 -5.18 -5.82
CA VAL A 83 -1.85 -3.82 -5.91
C VAL A 83 -0.88 -3.81 -7.07
N ALA A 84 -1.27 -3.15 -8.16
CA ALA A 84 -0.39 -2.99 -9.30
C ALA A 84 0.94 -2.39 -8.83
N ALA A 85 2.02 -3.10 -9.09
CA ALA A 85 3.34 -2.60 -8.78
C ALA A 85 3.52 -1.24 -9.47
N PRO A 86 4.05 -0.23 -8.78
CA PRO A 86 4.29 1.05 -9.41
C PRO A 86 5.14 0.83 -10.65
N ALA A 87 4.64 1.29 -11.78
CA ALA A 87 5.36 1.18 -13.02
C ALA A 87 6.69 1.93 -12.88
N VAL A 88 7.77 1.21 -12.90
CA VAL A 88 9.11 1.81 -12.92
C VAL A 88 9.25 2.47 -14.27
N VAL A 89 8.95 3.74 -14.35
CA VAL A 89 9.25 4.54 -15.52
C VAL A 89 10.76 4.62 -15.61
N LYS A 90 11.33 3.83 -16.48
CA LYS A 90 12.75 3.99 -16.82
C LYS A 90 12.91 5.40 -17.38
N SER A 91 13.51 6.25 -16.60
CA SER A 91 13.91 7.57 -17.04
C SER A 91 14.88 7.37 -18.22
N VAL A 92 14.36 7.61 -19.42
CA VAL A 92 15.20 7.66 -20.59
C VAL A 92 15.94 8.98 -20.51
N HIS A 93 17.20 8.93 -20.09
CA HIS A 93 18.06 10.11 -20.15
C HIS A 93 18.17 10.50 -21.61
N PRO A 94 17.79 11.72 -21.98
CA PRO A 94 18.03 12.17 -23.35
C PRO A 94 19.54 12.15 -23.60
N VAL A 95 19.92 11.41 -24.58
CA VAL A 95 21.31 11.40 -25.06
C VAL A 95 21.61 12.82 -25.50
N PRO A 96 22.67 13.45 -25.04
CA PRO A 96 23.01 14.79 -25.49
C PRO A 96 23.27 14.74 -27.00
N VAL A 97 22.39 15.35 -27.75
CA VAL A 97 22.59 15.55 -29.17
C VAL A 97 23.64 16.67 -29.31
N VAL A 98 24.83 16.29 -29.72
CA VAL A 98 25.85 17.25 -30.05
C VAL A 98 25.48 17.91 -31.37
N VAL A 99 24.77 19.02 -31.29
CA VAL A 99 24.53 19.85 -32.44
C VAL A 99 25.81 20.60 -32.75
N ARG A 100 26.49 20.18 -33.81
CA ARG A 100 27.60 20.93 -34.35
C ARG A 100 27.08 22.25 -34.88
N ALA A 101 27.32 23.31 -34.15
CA ALA A 101 26.98 24.63 -34.57
C ALA A 101 27.79 25.00 -35.80
N LEU A 102 27.13 25.03 -36.96
CA LEU A 102 27.67 25.74 -38.11
C LEU A 102 27.56 27.21 -37.78
N HIS A 103 28.70 27.89 -37.70
CA HIS A 103 28.76 29.31 -37.45
C HIS A 103 28.03 30.07 -38.58
N PRO A 104 26.92 30.70 -38.34
CA PRO A 104 26.39 31.66 -39.29
C PRO A 104 27.23 32.91 -39.22
N ALA A 105 27.47 33.55 -40.37
CA ALA A 105 28.13 34.80 -40.45
C ALA A 105 27.50 35.87 -39.56
N PRO A 106 28.24 36.79 -39.02
CA PRO A 106 27.70 37.81 -38.12
C PRO A 106 26.67 38.68 -38.84
N VAL A 107 25.43 38.57 -38.41
CA VAL A 107 24.37 39.47 -38.82
C VAL A 107 24.37 40.65 -37.87
N VAL A 108 24.65 41.80 -38.40
CA VAL A 108 24.56 43.07 -37.64
C VAL A 108 23.07 43.34 -37.40
N VAL A 109 22.61 43.06 -36.24
CA VAL A 109 21.25 43.40 -35.83
C VAL A 109 21.32 44.75 -35.12
N LYS A 110 20.66 45.74 -35.70
CA LYS A 110 20.44 47.01 -35.02
C LYS A 110 19.63 46.73 -33.75
N ALA A 111 20.18 47.08 -32.64
CA ALA A 111 19.48 46.91 -31.36
C ALA A 111 18.25 47.83 -31.32
N VAL A 112 17.11 47.23 -31.32
CA VAL A 112 15.87 47.93 -30.96
C VAL A 112 15.74 47.75 -29.45
N HIS A 113 15.79 48.82 -28.75
CA HIS A 113 15.57 48.83 -27.30
C HIS A 113 14.10 48.49 -27.04
N PRO A 114 13.83 47.40 -26.39
CA PRO A 114 12.47 47.16 -25.93
C PRO A 114 12.10 48.16 -24.85
N ALA A 115 10.92 48.69 -24.94
CA ALA A 115 10.38 49.54 -23.92
C ALA A 115 10.32 48.78 -22.57
N PRO A 116 10.55 49.45 -21.49
CA PRO A 116 10.49 48.82 -20.19
C PRO A 116 9.09 48.27 -19.92
N VAL A 117 9.02 47.00 -19.73
CA VAL A 117 7.80 46.35 -19.29
C VAL A 117 7.66 46.55 -17.79
N THR A 118 6.80 47.40 -17.43
CA THR A 118 6.44 47.56 -16.02
C THR A 118 5.53 46.42 -15.61
N TYR A 119 6.08 45.52 -14.87
CA TYR A 119 5.26 44.54 -14.16
C TYR A 119 4.63 45.23 -12.95
N THR A 120 3.41 45.57 -13.09
CA THR A 120 2.63 45.87 -11.91
C THR A 120 2.26 44.54 -11.26
N HIS A 121 3.00 44.17 -10.30
CA HIS A 121 2.51 43.18 -9.37
C HIS A 121 1.32 43.80 -8.65
N ARG A 122 0.18 43.49 -9.16
CA ARG A 122 -0.94 43.48 -8.26
C ARG A 122 -0.76 42.25 -7.38
N VAL A 123 -0.06 42.47 -6.39
CA VAL A 123 -0.29 41.64 -5.23
C VAL A 123 -1.66 42.05 -4.80
N ALA A 124 -2.59 41.27 -5.14
CA ALA A 124 -3.81 41.35 -4.42
C ALA A 124 -3.39 41.18 -2.97
N PRO A 125 -3.63 42.09 -2.21
CA PRO A 125 -3.41 41.94 -0.82
C PRO A 125 -4.33 40.83 -0.45
N LEU A 126 -3.77 39.83 -0.34
CA LEU A 126 -4.45 38.77 0.12
C LEU A 126 -4.93 39.13 1.38
N GLY A 127 -5.38 39.97 1.16
CA GLY A 127 -5.90 40.49 2.17
C GLY A 127 -6.31 39.69 3.22
N TYR A 128 -6.18 39.18 2.79
CA TYR A 128 -6.22 38.35 3.43
C TYR A 128 -6.10 38.44 4.65
N SER A 129 -5.63 38.95 4.48
CA SER A 129 -5.51 39.01 5.38
C SER A 129 -6.23 38.94 6.42
N THR A 130 -6.52 38.87 6.24
CA THR A 130 -6.98 38.68 7.09
C THR A 130 -7.40 38.45 8.00
N VAL A 131 -7.36 38.51 7.83
CA VAL A 131 -7.80 38.28 8.52
C VAL A 131 -8.26 38.29 9.43
N ALA A 132 -8.40 38.42 9.22
CA ALA A 132 -8.94 38.19 9.85
C ALA A 132 -9.04 37.84 10.87
N HIS A 133 -8.66 37.57 10.81
CA HIS A 133 -8.70 36.99 11.65
C HIS A 133 -8.80 37.39 12.72
N ALA A 134 -8.55 37.85 12.46
CA ALA A 134 -8.37 38.18 13.35
C ALA A 134 -9.12 38.31 14.42
N PRO A 135 -9.54 38.77 14.30
CA PRO A 135 -10.21 39.04 15.27
C PRO A 135 -10.86 38.09 15.93
N LEU A 136 -10.97 37.64 15.38
CA LEU A 136 -11.50 36.83 15.81
C LEU A 136 -11.43 36.45 16.87
N GLY A 137 -11.01 36.23 16.70
CA GLY A 137 -10.93 35.79 17.56
C GLY A 137 -11.06 36.10 18.59
N TYR A 138 -10.77 36.58 18.55
CA TYR A 138 -10.48 36.92 19.48
C TYR A 138 -11.35 37.34 20.27
N THR A 139 -11.81 37.68 19.82
CA THR A 139 -12.74 38.10 20.48
C THR A 139 -13.24 37.31 21.40
N LEU A 140 -13.10 36.74 21.10
CA LEU A 140 -13.43 36.05 21.65
C LEU A 140 -13.46 35.98 22.73
N GLY A 141 -13.27 35.60 22.66
CA GLY A 141 -13.26 35.28 23.51
C GLY A 141 -13.43 35.71 24.64
N HIS A 142 -13.02 36.18 24.88
CA HIS A 142 -12.89 36.55 26.04
C HIS A 142 -13.84 37.09 26.69
N THR A 143 -14.32 37.39 26.06
CA THR A 143 -15.29 37.91 26.62
C THR A 143 -15.94 37.20 27.53
N THR A 144 -15.83 36.53 27.41
CA THR A 144 -16.45 35.83 28.06
C THR A 144 -16.42 35.76 29.34
N VAL A 145 -15.89 36.18 29.67
CA VAL A 145 -15.74 36.08 30.78
C VAL A 145 -16.34 36.75 31.72
N VAL A 146 -17.03 37.10 31.66
CA VAL A 146 -17.55 37.76 32.71
C VAL A 146 -18.53 37.14 33.55
#